data_3ff0e13cbadcd616468790d81e9f6f44
#
_entry.id   3ff0e13cbadcd616468790d81e9f6f44
#
_cell.length_a   1.000
_cell.length_b   1.000
_cell.length_c   1.000
_cell.angle_alpha   90.00
_cell.angle_beta   90.00
_cell.angle_gamma   90.00
#
_symmetry.space_group_name_H-M   'P 1'
#
loop_
_entity.id
_entity.type
_entity.pdbx_description
1 polymer ?
#
loop_
_entity_poly.entity_id
_entity_poly.type
_entity_poly.pdbx_seq_one_letter_code
_entity_poly.pdbx_strand_id
1 'polypeptide(L)'
;MPFEKGGRADKQGNRYEIHCIIYEILKILNETNYSVVIEALGVDEVGTDILVTTFDGEKEHQQCKARNASKEYWGILDLKGKGIFSTWKTQLNRDNNRRVSLVSPIAFSFLVDLHNRSCN
;
A
#
# COMPACT_ATOMS: atom_id res chain seq x y z
N MET A 1 -27.77 14.81 10.58
CA MET A 1 -26.38 14.60 10.95
C MET A 1 -25.61 14.15 9.72
N PRO A 2 -24.90 15.06 9.04
CA PRO A 2 -24.32 14.78 7.72
C PRO A 2 -22.99 14.03 7.75
N PHE A 3 -22.51 13.65 8.89
CA PHE A 3 -21.16 13.10 9.03
C PHE A 3 -21.07 11.59 8.85
N GLU A 4 -22.16 10.93 8.64
CA GLU A 4 -22.14 9.47 8.61
C GLU A 4 -21.52 8.88 7.35
N LYS A 5 -21.57 9.60 6.23
CA LYS A 5 -20.95 9.13 5.00
C LYS A 5 -19.43 9.08 5.13
N GLY A 6 -18.83 10.12 5.73
CA GLY A 6 -17.38 10.14 5.99
C GLY A 6 -16.98 9.07 7.00
N GLY A 7 -17.77 8.93 8.09
CA GLY A 7 -17.48 7.93 9.11
C GLY A 7 -17.53 6.49 8.60
N ARG A 8 -18.43 6.17 7.68
CA ARG A 8 -18.51 4.84 7.08
C ARG A 8 -17.30 4.56 6.18
N ALA A 9 -16.90 5.53 5.36
CA ALA A 9 -15.74 5.38 4.50
C ALA A 9 -14.47 5.18 5.32
N ASP A 10 -14.29 5.95 6.38
CA ASP A 10 -13.15 5.81 7.28
C ASP A 10 -13.13 4.45 7.97
N LYS A 11 -14.29 3.98 8.45
CA LYS A 11 -14.41 2.67 9.08
C LYS A 11 -14.08 1.53 8.12
N GLN A 12 -14.50 1.61 6.87
CA GLN A 12 -14.17 0.62 5.85
C GLN A 12 -12.69 0.63 5.52
N GLY A 13 -12.09 1.81 5.40
CA GLY A 13 -10.66 1.95 5.18
C GLY A 13 -9.86 1.35 6.32
N ASN A 14 -10.26 1.62 7.57
CA ASN A 14 -9.61 1.07 8.75
C ASN A 14 -9.73 -0.45 8.84
N ARG A 15 -10.88 -1.01 8.50
CA ARG A 15 -11.08 -2.46 8.48
C ARG A 15 -10.18 -3.14 7.46
N TYR A 16 -10.08 -2.56 6.27
CA TYR A 16 -9.20 -3.10 5.23
C TYR A 16 -7.74 -3.05 5.65
N GLU A 17 -7.32 -1.93 6.22
CA GLU A 17 -5.96 -1.77 6.74
C GLU A 17 -5.66 -2.79 7.83
N ILE A 18 -6.59 -3.04 8.76
CA ILE A 18 -6.45 -4.06 9.79
C ILE A 18 -6.27 -5.45 9.18
N HIS A 19 -7.04 -5.79 8.15
CA HIS A 19 -6.89 -7.06 7.44
C HIS A 19 -5.49 -7.20 6.83
N CYS A 20 -4.98 -6.15 6.22
CA CYS A 20 -3.63 -6.13 5.66
C CYS A 20 -2.58 -6.31 6.77
N ILE A 21 -2.75 -5.65 7.90
CA ILE A 21 -1.86 -5.77 9.05
C ILE A 21 -1.84 -7.21 9.58
N ILE A 22 -3.01 -7.81 9.77
CA ILE A 22 -3.13 -9.20 10.25
C ILE A 22 -2.43 -10.17 9.29
N TYR A 23 -2.64 -9.98 7.98
CA TYR A 23 -2.00 -10.80 6.96
C TYR A 23 -0.47 -10.74 7.07
N GLU A 24 0.08 -9.55 7.24
CA GLU A 24 1.54 -9.38 7.37
C GLU A 24 2.08 -9.92 8.69
N ILE A 25 1.31 -9.81 9.78
CA ILE A 25 1.68 -10.40 11.07
C ILE A 25 1.74 -11.93 10.98
N LEU A 26 0.80 -12.54 10.28
CA LEU A 26 0.81 -14.00 10.06
C LEU A 26 2.06 -14.46 9.31
N LYS A 27 2.60 -13.63 8.42
CA LYS A 27 3.87 -13.91 7.75
C LYS A 27 5.07 -13.89 8.68
N ILE A 28 4.98 -13.19 9.82
CA ILE A 28 6.02 -13.27 10.85
C ILE A 28 6.06 -14.68 11.43
N LEU A 29 4.88 -15.25 11.70
CA LEU A 29 4.77 -16.61 12.22
C LEU A 29 5.32 -17.65 11.24
N ASN A 30 5.20 -17.40 9.93
CA ASN A 30 5.73 -18.27 8.88
C ASN A 30 7.17 -17.94 8.50
N GLU A 31 7.85 -17.09 9.26
CA GLU A 31 9.24 -16.69 9.05
C GLU A 31 9.52 -16.04 7.70
N THR A 32 8.50 -15.41 7.08
CA THR A 32 8.67 -14.64 5.85
C THR A 32 9.00 -13.18 6.16
N ASN A 33 8.34 -12.60 7.16
CA ASN A 33 8.59 -11.24 7.61
C ASN A 33 9.37 -11.24 8.92
N TYR A 34 10.30 -10.29 9.05
CA TYR A 34 11.03 -10.03 10.29
C TYR A 34 10.26 -9.11 11.22
N SER A 35 9.72 -8.02 10.69
CA SER A 35 8.94 -7.06 11.49
C SER A 35 7.88 -6.37 10.66
N VAL A 36 6.84 -5.91 11.35
CA VAL A 36 5.77 -5.10 10.78
C VAL A 36 5.59 -3.88 11.66
N VAL A 37 5.73 -2.69 11.09
CA VAL A 37 5.54 -1.42 11.79
C VAL A 37 4.29 -0.75 11.24
N ILE A 38 3.37 -0.42 12.12
CA ILE A 38 2.13 0.26 11.80
C ILE A 38 2.35 1.74 12.07
N GLU A 39 1.96 2.61 11.12
CA GLU A 39 2.15 4.05 11.26
C GLU A 39 3.60 4.43 11.53
N ALA A 40 4.50 4.02 10.63
CA ALA A 40 5.91 4.38 10.70
C ALA A 40 6.08 5.90 10.82
N LEU A 41 7.11 6.33 11.53
CA LEU A 41 7.36 7.75 11.78
C LEU A 41 8.61 8.23 11.03
N GLY A 42 8.71 9.54 10.88
CA GLY A 42 9.86 10.18 10.26
C GLY A 42 9.88 9.98 8.76
N VAL A 43 11.07 9.68 8.24
CA VAL A 43 11.27 9.53 6.80
C VAL A 43 10.56 8.31 6.21
N ASP A 44 10.25 7.31 7.02
CA ASP A 44 9.54 6.09 6.58
C ASP A 44 8.03 6.30 6.48
N GLU A 45 7.52 7.41 6.99
CA GLU A 45 6.08 7.72 7.04
C GLU A 45 5.48 8.00 5.66
N VAL A 46 6.25 8.56 4.74
CA VAL A 46 5.74 9.07 3.47
C VAL A 46 5.09 7.94 2.65
N GLY A 47 3.77 8.05 2.47
CA GLY A 47 2.99 7.09 1.70
C GLY A 47 2.98 5.68 2.28
N THR A 48 3.22 5.54 3.59
CA THR A 48 3.38 4.24 4.23
C THR A 48 2.37 4.05 5.34
N ASP A 49 1.43 3.13 5.16
CA ASP A 49 0.51 2.71 6.22
C ASP A 49 1.12 1.54 7.01
N ILE A 50 1.79 0.64 6.31
CA ILE A 50 2.44 -0.52 6.92
C ILE A 50 3.86 -0.61 6.37
N LEU A 51 4.85 -0.70 7.25
CA LEU A 51 6.23 -0.93 6.87
C LEU A 51 6.61 -2.36 7.26
N VAL A 52 6.90 -3.17 6.27
CA VAL A 52 7.29 -4.58 6.45
C VAL A 52 8.79 -4.70 6.21
N THR A 53 9.49 -5.36 7.13
CA THR A 53 10.89 -5.72 6.94
C THR A 53 10.98 -7.25 6.81
N THR A 54 11.56 -7.72 5.72
CA THR A 54 11.77 -9.15 5.49
C THR A 54 13.04 -9.63 6.18
N PHE A 55 13.23 -10.95 6.26
CA PHE A 55 14.46 -11.52 6.81
C PHE A 55 15.71 -11.15 5.99
N ASP A 56 15.52 -10.85 4.70
CA ASP A 56 16.61 -10.41 3.84
C ASP A 56 17.01 -8.95 4.06
N GLY A 57 16.31 -8.23 4.95
CA GLY A 57 16.56 -6.83 5.23
C GLY A 57 15.90 -5.86 4.27
N GLU A 58 15.07 -6.35 3.34
CA GLU A 58 14.29 -5.48 2.47
C GLU A 58 13.15 -4.84 3.21
N LYS A 59 12.88 -3.57 2.91
CA LYS A 59 11.76 -2.82 3.48
C LYS A 59 10.70 -2.61 2.41
N GLU A 60 9.46 -3.00 2.71
CA GLU A 60 8.32 -2.79 1.84
C GLU A 60 7.39 -1.75 2.45
N HIS A 61 7.22 -0.66 1.73
CA HIS A 61 6.30 0.41 2.10
C HIS A 61 4.95 0.12 1.47
N GLN A 62 3.98 -0.30 2.27
CA GLN A 62 2.63 -0.61 1.81
C GLN A 62 1.70 0.56 2.10
N GLN A 63 0.96 0.96 1.08
CA GLN A 63 -0.15 1.88 1.22
C GLN A 63 -1.43 1.10 0.97
N CYS A 64 -2.37 1.18 1.90
CA CYS A 64 -3.62 0.42 1.84
C CYS A 64 -4.76 1.33 1.40
N LYS A 65 -5.45 0.97 0.33
CA LYS A 65 -6.58 1.72 -0.19
C LYS A 65 -7.75 0.77 -0.43
N ALA A 66 -8.79 0.88 0.38
CA ALA A 66 -10.00 0.07 0.24
C ALA A 66 -10.82 0.44 -0.99
N ARG A 67 -10.68 1.67 -1.46
CA ARG A 67 -11.49 2.22 -2.56
C ARG A 67 -10.67 3.13 -3.46
N ASN A 68 -11.16 3.28 -4.69
CA ASN A 68 -10.76 4.33 -5.62
C ASN A 68 -12.00 5.17 -5.95
N ALA A 69 -12.51 5.93 -4.97
CA ALA A 69 -13.80 6.64 -5.03
C ALA A 69 -14.91 5.66 -5.44
N SER A 70 -15.65 5.93 -6.52
CA SER A 70 -16.69 5.03 -7.03
C SER A 70 -16.22 4.14 -8.18
N LYS A 71 -14.92 4.17 -8.50
CA LYS A 71 -14.36 3.43 -9.62
C LYS A 71 -14.15 1.96 -9.28
N GLU A 72 -14.26 1.10 -10.29
CA GLU A 72 -14.10 -0.34 -10.15
C GLU A 72 -12.67 -0.82 -10.39
N TYR A 73 -11.76 0.09 -10.77
CA TYR A 73 -10.37 -0.25 -11.06
C TYR A 73 -9.44 0.93 -10.80
N TRP A 74 -8.16 0.64 -10.66
CA TRP A 74 -7.12 1.63 -10.56
C TRP A 74 -6.49 1.86 -11.94
N GLY A 75 -6.40 3.12 -12.35
CA GLY A 75 -5.69 3.53 -13.56
C GLY A 75 -4.46 4.37 -13.20
N ILE A 76 -3.61 4.59 -14.20
CA ILE A 76 -2.38 5.39 -14.01
C ILE A 76 -2.69 6.81 -13.54
N LEU A 77 -3.72 7.43 -14.12
CA LEU A 77 -4.10 8.80 -13.75
C LEU A 77 -4.61 8.88 -12.32
N ASP A 78 -5.27 7.84 -11.83
CA ASP A 78 -5.73 7.78 -10.45
C ASP A 78 -4.55 7.76 -9.50
N LEU A 79 -3.54 6.94 -9.78
CA LEU A 79 -2.34 6.84 -8.96
C LEU A 79 -1.56 8.15 -8.96
N LYS A 80 -1.46 8.79 -10.12
CA LYS A 80 -0.81 10.10 -10.25
C LYS A 80 -1.58 11.17 -9.47
N GLY A 81 -2.89 11.22 -9.64
CA GLY A 81 -3.75 12.22 -8.99
C GLY A 81 -3.76 12.12 -7.48
N LYS A 82 -3.58 10.93 -6.92
CA LYS A 82 -3.52 10.72 -5.47
C LYS A 82 -2.09 10.84 -4.91
N GLY A 83 -1.11 11.20 -5.73
CA GLY A 83 0.28 11.37 -5.30
C GLY A 83 1.00 10.06 -4.98
N ILE A 84 0.47 8.92 -5.41
CA ILE A 84 1.06 7.61 -5.11
C ILE A 84 2.42 7.45 -5.77
N PHE A 85 2.55 7.84 -7.04
CA PHE A 85 3.85 7.78 -7.73
C PHE A 85 4.89 8.68 -7.08
N SER A 86 4.48 9.85 -6.61
CA SER A 86 5.37 10.79 -5.93
C SER A 86 5.92 10.19 -4.62
N THR A 87 5.06 9.58 -3.81
CA THR A 87 5.48 8.94 -2.56
C THR A 87 6.36 7.73 -2.83
N TRP A 88 6.07 6.94 -3.85
CA TRP A 88 6.90 5.81 -4.26
C TRP A 88 8.30 6.28 -4.66
N LYS A 89 8.37 7.33 -5.46
CA LYS A 89 9.65 7.91 -5.88
C LYS A 89 10.48 8.33 -4.67
N THR A 90 9.86 8.98 -3.70
CA THR A 90 10.54 9.40 -2.47
C THR A 90 11.13 8.21 -1.73
N GLN A 91 10.39 7.14 -1.56
CA GLN A 91 10.88 5.99 -0.81
C GLN A 91 11.92 5.18 -1.60
N LEU A 92 11.70 4.96 -2.89
CA LEU A 92 12.63 4.18 -3.72
C LEU A 92 13.98 4.86 -3.91
N ASN A 93 14.04 6.19 -3.84
CA ASN A 93 15.28 6.94 -3.99
C ASN A 93 16.16 6.94 -2.73
N ARG A 94 15.67 6.41 -1.61
CA ARG A 94 16.40 6.45 -0.34
C ARG A 94 17.50 5.40 -0.25
N ASP A 95 17.24 4.18 -0.71
CA ASP A 95 18.24 3.11 -0.79
C ASP A 95 17.74 1.97 -1.69
N ASN A 96 18.62 0.99 -1.95
CA ASN A 96 18.32 -0.12 -2.86
C ASN A 96 17.49 -1.25 -2.24
N ASN A 97 17.25 -1.21 -0.93
CA ASN A 97 16.56 -2.27 -0.19
C ASN A 97 15.07 -1.97 0.03
N ARG A 98 14.53 -1.00 -0.69
CA ARG A 98 13.15 -0.59 -0.51
C ARG A 98 12.27 -1.04 -1.66
N ARG A 99 11.07 -1.48 -1.31
CA ARG A 99 9.99 -1.76 -2.23
C ARG A 99 8.78 -0.94 -1.84
N VAL A 100 7.93 -0.70 -2.81
CA VAL A 100 6.68 0.03 -2.59
C VAL A 100 5.53 -0.80 -3.14
N SER A 101 4.39 -0.73 -2.47
CA SER A 101 3.21 -1.42 -2.95
C SER A 101 1.95 -0.64 -2.59
N LEU A 102 0.97 -0.75 -3.44
CA LEU A 102 -0.39 -0.30 -3.18
C LEU A 102 -1.25 -1.56 -3.03
N VAL A 103 -1.82 -1.72 -1.86
CA VAL A 103 -2.66 -2.88 -1.54
C VAL A 103 -4.12 -2.43 -1.56
N SER A 104 -4.91 -3.04 -2.43
CA SER A 104 -6.31 -2.68 -2.60
C SER A 104 -7.11 -3.88 -3.08
N PRO A 105 -8.39 -3.99 -2.68
CA PRO A 105 -9.27 -5.00 -3.25
C PRO A 105 -9.76 -4.62 -4.66
N ILE A 106 -9.47 -3.39 -5.08
CA ILE A 106 -9.85 -2.88 -6.40
C ILE A 106 -8.81 -3.29 -7.44
N ALA A 107 -9.24 -3.74 -8.61
CA ALA A 107 -8.37 -4.30 -9.63
C ALA A 107 -7.42 -3.26 -10.26
N PHE A 108 -6.26 -3.74 -10.70
CA PHE A 108 -5.24 -2.94 -11.41
C PHE A 108 -5.06 -3.43 -12.85
N SER A 109 -6.16 -3.73 -13.53
CA SER A 109 -6.11 -4.42 -14.82
C SER A 109 -5.17 -3.77 -15.84
N PHE A 110 -5.17 -2.44 -15.91
CA PHE A 110 -4.31 -1.72 -16.84
C PHE A 110 -2.82 -1.82 -16.44
N LEU A 111 -2.52 -1.75 -15.15
CA LEU A 111 -1.14 -1.86 -14.66
C LEU A 111 -0.57 -3.25 -14.87
N VAL A 112 -1.38 -4.28 -14.69
CA VAL A 112 -0.99 -5.67 -14.97
C VAL A 112 -0.65 -5.84 -16.45
N ASP A 113 -1.47 -5.27 -17.34
CA ASP A 113 -1.26 -5.33 -18.78
C ASP A 113 0.04 -4.62 -19.18
N LEU A 114 0.29 -3.45 -18.62
CA LEU A 114 1.51 -2.69 -18.85
C LEU A 114 2.74 -3.46 -18.34
N HIS A 115 2.64 -4.06 -17.16
CA HIS A 115 3.70 -4.88 -16.61
C HIS A 115 4.02 -6.07 -17.52
N ASN A 116 3.00 -6.78 -17.97
CA ASN A 116 3.16 -7.92 -18.87
C ASN A 116 3.85 -7.53 -20.17
N ARG A 117 3.49 -6.39 -20.74
CA ARG A 117 4.15 -5.87 -21.94
C ARG A 117 5.61 -5.50 -21.72
N SER A 118 5.94 -4.98 -20.55
CA SER A 118 7.32 -4.59 -20.25
C SER A 118 8.23 -5.77 -19.98
N CYS A 119 7.68 -6.90 -19.55
CA CYS A 119 8.43 -8.12 -19.26
C CYS A 119 8.62 -9.03 -20.47
N ASN A 120 7.95 -8.76 -21.59
CA ASN A 120 8.06 -9.48 -22.82
C ASN A 120 8.93 -8.71 -23.82
#